data_b23f606eb294fc65c072104f2504a861
#
_entry.id   b23f606eb294fc65c072104f2504a861
#
_cell.length_a   1.000
_cell.length_b   1.000
_cell.length_c   1.000
_cell.angle_alpha   90.00
_cell.angle_beta   90.00
_cell.angle_gamma   90.00
#
_symmetry.space_group_name_H-M   'P 1'
#
loop_
_entity.id
_entity.type
_entity.pdbx_description
1 polymer ?
#
loop_
_entity_poly.entity_id
_entity_poly.type
_entity_poly.pdbx_seq_one_letter_code
_entity_poly.pdbx_strand_id
1 'polypeptide(L)'
;MIRGLNRHQSFPYVGYAMPKSMQRLDADLLKKELGLNAVRTSHYPQSHYFLERCDELGLLVFTEFPGWQHIGDDAWKAQAVANAEDMIRQYRNHPSIILWGIRINESPDDDAFYEKTNAVAHKLDPTRPTGGVRAMKKSHLLEDVYTYNDFLHDGEMPGCDPKKKVTSDMEKPYLISEYNGHMYPTKAFDNEERRSEHAIRHANVLDAVAGQPDIAGSFGWCMFDYNTHKDFGSGDRICYHGVMDMFRNPKLAASIYACEQEQTPVL
;
A
#
# COMPACT_ATOMS: atom_id res chain seq x y z
N MET A 1 14.16 -7.95 0.46
CA MET A 1 13.23 -7.04 1.18
C MET A 1 12.16 -6.55 0.22
N ILE A 2 10.89 -6.45 0.65
CA ILE A 2 9.79 -5.87 -0.13
C ILE A 2 9.94 -4.34 -0.11
N ARG A 3 9.94 -3.72 -1.30
CA ARG A 3 9.96 -2.26 -1.48
C ARG A 3 8.84 -1.88 -2.44
N GLY A 4 7.86 -1.17 -1.96
CA GLY A 4 6.67 -0.87 -2.71
C GLY A 4 6.07 0.51 -2.46
N LEU A 5 5.04 0.79 -3.22
CA LEU A 5 4.14 1.92 -3.03
C LEU A 5 2.69 1.43 -3.01
N ASN A 6 1.84 2.20 -2.35
CA ASN A 6 0.40 2.05 -2.45
C ASN A 6 -0.10 2.67 -3.75
N ARG A 7 -1.09 2.05 -4.37
CA ARG A 7 -1.70 2.55 -5.61
C ARG A 7 -3.21 2.57 -5.51
N HIS A 8 -3.82 3.71 -5.77
CA HIS A 8 -5.23 3.82 -6.15
C HIS A 8 -5.42 3.55 -7.64
N GLN A 9 -6.60 3.06 -8.04
CA GLN A 9 -6.97 2.95 -9.45
C GLN A 9 -7.74 4.21 -9.87
N SER A 10 -7.04 5.29 -10.17
CA SER A 10 -7.70 6.52 -10.63
C SER A 10 -6.83 7.30 -11.61
N PHE A 11 -7.50 8.03 -12.50
CA PHE A 11 -6.87 8.97 -13.41
C PHE A 11 -7.76 10.20 -13.57
N PRO A 12 -7.19 11.41 -13.74
CA PRO A 12 -7.96 12.64 -13.93
C PRO A 12 -9.02 12.49 -15.03
N TYR A 13 -10.17 13.14 -14.83
CA TYR A 13 -11.34 13.17 -15.71
C TYR A 13 -12.15 11.89 -15.81
N VAL A 14 -11.53 10.70 -15.72
CA VAL A 14 -12.20 9.40 -15.87
C VAL A 14 -12.39 8.65 -14.55
N GLY A 15 -11.75 9.11 -13.49
CA GLY A 15 -11.82 8.46 -12.17
C GLY A 15 -11.37 7.00 -12.24
N TYR A 16 -12.17 6.10 -11.70
CA TYR A 16 -11.88 4.66 -11.68
C TYR A 16 -12.09 3.93 -13.02
N ALA A 17 -12.75 4.59 -14.01
CA ALA A 17 -12.87 4.06 -15.38
C ALA A 17 -11.57 4.23 -16.19
N MET A 18 -10.46 3.96 -15.54
CA MET A 18 -9.12 4.10 -16.06
C MET A 18 -8.85 3.12 -17.20
N PRO A 19 -8.40 3.59 -18.40
CA PRO A 19 -8.24 2.74 -19.56
C PRO A 19 -7.10 1.73 -19.41
N LYS A 20 -7.18 0.63 -20.17
CA LYS A 20 -6.18 -0.46 -20.18
C LYS A 20 -4.75 0.04 -20.33
N SER A 21 -4.50 0.99 -21.22
CA SER A 21 -3.17 1.55 -21.46
C SER A 21 -2.57 2.19 -20.19
N MET A 22 -3.38 2.94 -19.45
CA MET A 22 -2.95 3.58 -18.20
C MET A 22 -2.77 2.57 -17.06
N GLN A 23 -3.61 1.51 -17.00
CA GLN A 23 -3.42 0.43 -16.05
C GLN A 23 -2.04 -0.22 -16.22
N ARG A 24 -1.69 -0.54 -17.47
CA ARG A 24 -0.40 -1.14 -17.80
C ARG A 24 0.77 -0.18 -17.58
N LEU A 25 0.59 1.10 -17.93
CA LEU A 25 1.61 2.14 -17.70
C LEU A 25 1.96 2.27 -16.22
N ASP A 26 0.98 2.27 -15.32
CA ASP A 26 1.27 2.36 -13.88
C ASP A 26 2.16 1.21 -13.38
N ALA A 27 1.95 -0.02 -13.87
CA ALA A 27 2.81 -1.14 -13.52
C ALA A 27 4.23 -0.99 -14.11
N ASP A 28 4.35 -0.48 -15.35
CA ASP A 28 5.65 -0.16 -15.96
C ASP A 28 6.39 0.91 -15.18
N LEU A 29 5.73 1.99 -14.77
CA LEU A 29 6.32 3.07 -13.97
C LEU A 29 6.83 2.55 -12.62
N LEU A 30 6.01 1.78 -11.90
CA LEU A 30 6.41 1.18 -10.62
C LEU A 30 7.65 0.32 -10.77
N LYS A 31 7.70 -0.54 -11.78
CA LYS A 31 8.79 -1.50 -11.96
C LYS A 31 10.04 -0.90 -12.58
N LYS A 32 9.88 -0.13 -13.66
CA LYS A 32 11.01 0.30 -14.51
C LYS A 32 11.54 1.67 -14.13
N GLU A 33 10.65 2.62 -13.81
CA GLU A 33 11.08 3.99 -13.47
C GLU A 33 11.41 4.13 -11.98
N LEU A 34 10.55 3.58 -11.11
CA LEU A 34 10.75 3.64 -9.66
C LEU A 34 11.56 2.47 -9.10
N GLY A 35 11.86 1.44 -9.90
CA GLY A 35 12.65 0.28 -9.51
C GLY A 35 12.07 -0.57 -8.39
N LEU A 36 10.76 -0.51 -8.20
CA LEU A 36 10.08 -1.23 -7.13
C LEU A 36 9.91 -2.71 -7.46
N ASN A 37 9.85 -3.54 -6.40
CA ASN A 37 9.57 -4.95 -6.54
C ASN A 37 8.15 -5.33 -6.11
N ALA A 38 7.40 -4.39 -5.51
CA ALA A 38 6.05 -4.65 -5.02
C ALA A 38 5.12 -3.43 -5.14
N VAL A 39 3.81 -3.69 -5.08
CA VAL A 39 2.74 -2.69 -5.00
C VAL A 39 1.62 -3.20 -4.09
N ARG A 40 1.03 -2.31 -3.29
CA ARG A 40 -0.23 -2.59 -2.61
C ARG A 40 -1.38 -1.89 -3.34
N THR A 41 -2.40 -2.67 -3.70
CA THR A 41 -3.62 -2.15 -4.36
C THR A 41 -4.61 -1.67 -3.30
N SER A 42 -4.39 -0.50 -2.77
CA SER A 42 -5.19 0.11 -1.71
C SER A 42 -6.47 0.74 -2.26
N HIS A 43 -7.61 0.60 -1.66
CA HIS A 43 -8.07 -0.31 -0.60
C HIS A 43 -9.16 -1.20 -1.20
N TYR A 44 -8.90 -1.81 -2.33
CA TYR A 44 -9.84 -2.61 -3.13
C TYR A 44 -9.12 -3.39 -4.23
N PRO A 45 -9.72 -4.48 -4.75
CA PRO A 45 -9.21 -5.17 -5.92
C PRO A 45 -9.17 -4.23 -7.13
N GLN A 46 -8.09 -4.30 -7.91
CA GLN A 46 -7.89 -3.43 -9.06
C GLN A 46 -7.95 -4.22 -10.38
N SER A 47 -7.90 -3.49 -11.49
CA SER A 47 -8.09 -4.02 -12.84
C SER A 47 -7.20 -5.22 -13.16
N HIS A 48 -7.76 -6.24 -13.83
CA HIS A 48 -7.00 -7.35 -14.40
C HIS A 48 -5.87 -6.86 -15.33
N TYR A 49 -6.08 -5.81 -16.11
CA TYR A 49 -5.04 -5.25 -16.98
C TYR A 49 -3.81 -4.75 -16.24
N PHE A 50 -4.00 -4.26 -15.00
CA PHE A 50 -2.89 -3.91 -14.11
C PHE A 50 -2.20 -5.16 -13.58
N LEU A 51 -2.97 -6.13 -13.07
CA LEU A 51 -2.44 -7.37 -12.51
C LEU A 51 -1.73 -8.23 -13.56
N GLU A 52 -2.31 -8.38 -14.77
CA GLU A 52 -1.66 -9.04 -15.91
C GLU A 52 -0.29 -8.41 -16.20
N ARG A 53 -0.19 -7.07 -16.12
CA ARG A 53 1.09 -6.41 -16.33
C ARG A 53 2.05 -6.62 -15.17
N CYS A 54 1.56 -6.68 -13.94
CA CYS A 54 2.38 -7.07 -12.79
C CYS A 54 2.92 -8.51 -12.95
N ASP A 55 2.10 -9.45 -13.41
CA ASP A 55 2.52 -10.81 -13.72
C ASP A 55 3.65 -10.85 -14.76
N GLU A 56 3.50 -10.11 -15.88
CA GLU A 56 4.51 -10.01 -16.93
C GLU A 56 5.84 -9.41 -16.46
N LEU A 57 5.79 -8.47 -15.52
CA LEU A 57 6.95 -7.71 -15.03
C LEU A 57 7.61 -8.35 -13.79
N GLY A 58 6.98 -9.33 -13.16
CA GLY A 58 7.39 -9.83 -11.86
C GLY A 58 7.30 -8.76 -10.76
N LEU A 59 6.26 -7.91 -10.82
CA LEU A 59 5.95 -6.94 -9.77
C LEU A 59 5.01 -7.60 -8.77
N LEU A 60 5.45 -7.79 -7.54
CA LEU A 60 4.68 -8.46 -6.49
C LEU A 60 3.49 -7.60 -6.04
N VAL A 61 2.37 -8.24 -5.73
CA VAL A 61 1.12 -7.54 -5.38
C VAL A 61 0.61 -7.98 -4.01
N PHE A 62 0.36 -7.01 -3.16
CA PHE A 62 -0.48 -7.14 -1.98
C PHE A 62 -1.85 -6.54 -2.33
N THR A 63 -2.87 -7.38 -2.46
CA THR A 63 -4.24 -6.93 -2.79
C THR A 63 -5.19 -7.19 -1.62
N GLU A 64 -6.20 -6.33 -1.47
CA GLU A 64 -7.13 -6.39 -0.35
C GLU A 64 -8.59 -6.23 -0.79
N PHE A 65 -9.53 -6.80 -0.03
CA PHE A 65 -10.95 -6.62 -0.30
C PHE A 65 -11.41 -5.21 0.13
N PRO A 66 -12.50 -4.68 -0.47
CA PRO A 66 -12.84 -3.27 -0.34
C PRO A 66 -13.19 -2.84 1.08
N GLY A 67 -12.62 -1.71 1.52
CA GLY A 67 -13.05 -1.05 2.74
C GLY A 67 -11.98 -0.16 3.39
N TRP A 68 -12.46 0.85 4.13
CA TRP A 68 -11.64 1.77 4.88
C TRP A 68 -12.32 2.19 6.18
N GLN A 69 -11.68 1.85 7.32
CA GLN A 69 -12.04 2.17 8.70
C GLN A 69 -13.39 1.63 9.20
N HIS A 70 -14.41 1.57 8.36
CA HIS A 70 -15.77 1.20 8.76
C HIS A 70 -15.99 -0.31 8.80
N ILE A 71 -16.60 -0.78 9.89
CA ILE A 71 -17.19 -2.11 10.02
C ILE A 71 -18.69 -1.90 10.31
N GLY A 72 -19.55 -2.50 9.48
CA GLY A 72 -20.99 -2.40 9.61
C GLY A 72 -21.62 -3.49 10.48
N ASP A 73 -22.90 -3.65 10.32
CA ASP A 73 -23.71 -4.66 10.99
C ASP A 73 -23.46 -6.09 10.45
N ASP A 74 -24.19 -7.06 10.95
CA ASP A 74 -24.04 -8.47 10.55
C ASP A 74 -24.30 -8.71 9.06
N ALA A 75 -25.27 -7.99 8.48
CA ALA A 75 -25.55 -8.09 7.05
C ALA A 75 -24.39 -7.53 6.21
N TRP A 76 -23.84 -6.39 6.63
CA TRP A 76 -22.65 -5.81 6.02
C TRP A 76 -21.43 -6.75 6.14
N LYS A 77 -21.20 -7.34 7.33
CA LYS A 77 -20.11 -8.29 7.56
C LYS A 77 -20.24 -9.54 6.68
N ALA A 78 -21.45 -10.07 6.54
CA ALA A 78 -21.72 -11.20 5.66
C ALA A 78 -21.38 -10.87 4.20
N GLN A 79 -21.75 -9.67 3.72
CA GLN A 79 -21.38 -9.19 2.39
C GLN A 79 -19.88 -8.99 2.25
N ALA A 80 -19.21 -8.47 3.28
CA ALA A 80 -17.76 -8.27 3.25
C ALA A 80 -16.99 -9.61 3.17
N VAL A 81 -17.46 -10.65 3.86
CA VAL A 81 -16.91 -12.01 3.74
C VAL A 81 -17.11 -12.55 2.31
N ALA A 82 -18.30 -12.33 1.72
CA ALA A 82 -18.56 -12.72 0.32
C ALA A 82 -17.65 -11.95 -0.65
N ASN A 83 -17.42 -10.66 -0.43
CA ASN A 83 -16.49 -9.86 -1.24
C ASN A 83 -15.04 -10.38 -1.15
N ALA A 84 -14.59 -10.82 0.02
CA ALA A 84 -13.28 -11.46 0.16
C ALA A 84 -13.20 -12.77 -0.61
N GLU A 85 -14.26 -13.58 -0.57
CA GLU A 85 -14.38 -14.82 -1.35
C GLU A 85 -14.30 -14.52 -2.86
N ASP A 86 -15.10 -13.57 -3.33
CA ASP A 86 -15.15 -13.19 -4.74
C ASP A 86 -13.80 -12.66 -5.22
N MET A 87 -13.12 -11.82 -4.45
CA MET A 87 -11.77 -11.33 -4.75
C MET A 87 -10.81 -12.50 -4.97
N ILE A 88 -10.75 -13.45 -4.04
CA ILE A 88 -9.81 -14.57 -4.15
C ILE A 88 -10.15 -15.44 -5.34
N ARG A 89 -11.42 -15.79 -5.55
CA ARG A 89 -11.85 -16.58 -6.72
C ARG A 89 -11.49 -15.92 -8.04
N GLN A 90 -11.65 -14.60 -8.13
CA GLN A 90 -11.40 -13.82 -9.33
C GLN A 90 -9.90 -13.67 -9.63
N TYR A 91 -9.07 -13.50 -8.59
CA TYR A 91 -7.68 -13.08 -8.76
C TYR A 91 -6.62 -14.15 -8.44
N ARG A 92 -6.97 -15.29 -7.85
CA ARG A 92 -6.00 -16.31 -7.42
C ARG A 92 -5.10 -16.89 -8.52
N ASN A 93 -5.45 -16.69 -9.80
CA ASN A 93 -4.63 -17.14 -10.91
C ASN A 93 -3.57 -16.11 -11.35
N HIS A 94 -3.46 -14.95 -10.67
CA HIS A 94 -2.38 -14.00 -10.88
C HIS A 94 -1.17 -14.38 -10.02
N PRO A 95 -0.05 -14.83 -10.62
CA PRO A 95 1.13 -15.23 -9.85
C PRO A 95 1.83 -14.07 -9.15
N SER A 96 1.62 -12.83 -9.58
CA SER A 96 2.14 -11.63 -8.91
C SER A 96 1.56 -11.41 -7.52
N ILE A 97 0.33 -11.87 -7.25
CA ILE A 97 -0.28 -11.71 -5.93
C ILE A 97 0.43 -12.62 -4.93
N ILE A 98 1.02 -12.04 -3.91
CA ILE A 98 1.77 -12.75 -2.86
C ILE A 98 1.10 -12.68 -1.49
N LEU A 99 0.13 -11.79 -1.30
CA LEU A 99 -0.52 -11.55 -0.02
C LEU A 99 -1.98 -11.15 -0.22
N TRP A 100 -2.88 -11.83 0.49
CA TRP A 100 -4.30 -11.50 0.53
C TRP A 100 -4.61 -10.59 1.71
N GLY A 101 -5.05 -9.37 1.44
CA GLY A 101 -5.57 -8.43 2.44
C GLY A 101 -6.99 -8.77 2.79
N ILE A 102 -7.20 -9.37 3.97
CA ILE A 102 -8.51 -9.88 4.40
C ILE A 102 -9.04 -9.16 5.65
N ARG A 103 -8.53 -7.97 5.92
CA ARG A 103 -8.98 -7.06 6.96
C ARG A 103 -9.24 -5.69 6.34
N ILE A 104 -10.32 -5.01 6.76
CA ILE A 104 -10.62 -3.63 6.35
C ILE A 104 -9.50 -2.71 6.79
N ASN A 105 -8.97 -1.93 5.85
CA ASN A 105 -7.88 -1.00 6.12
C ASN A 105 -8.21 -0.08 7.31
N GLU A 106 -7.30 0.00 8.28
CA GLU A 106 -7.38 0.87 9.46
C GLU A 106 -8.62 0.68 10.34
N SER A 107 -9.31 -0.43 10.21
CA SER A 107 -10.47 -0.71 11.06
C SER A 107 -10.06 -1.12 12.48
N PRO A 108 -10.95 -0.96 13.47
CA PRO A 108 -10.79 -1.58 14.79
C PRO A 108 -10.71 -3.10 14.70
N ASP A 109 -10.31 -3.74 15.79
CA ASP A 109 -10.37 -5.19 15.93
C ASP A 109 -11.83 -5.68 15.97
N ASP A 110 -12.11 -6.75 15.25
CA ASP A 110 -13.33 -7.53 15.29
C ASP A 110 -12.97 -8.99 14.99
N ASP A 111 -12.54 -9.70 16.02
CA ASP A 111 -11.95 -11.03 15.89
C ASP A 111 -12.91 -11.99 15.21
N ALA A 112 -14.18 -12.01 15.63
CA ALA A 112 -15.19 -12.90 15.08
C ALA A 112 -15.46 -12.67 13.57
N PHE A 113 -15.30 -11.43 13.11
CA PHE A 113 -15.39 -11.10 11.68
C PHE A 113 -14.13 -11.51 10.93
N TYR A 114 -12.96 -11.15 11.46
CA TYR A 114 -11.69 -11.41 10.77
C TYR A 114 -11.24 -12.87 10.80
N GLU A 115 -11.66 -13.66 11.79
CA GLU A 115 -11.53 -15.12 11.75
C GLU A 115 -12.26 -15.71 10.54
N LYS A 116 -13.46 -15.21 10.21
CA LYS A 116 -14.23 -15.68 9.04
C LYS A 116 -13.55 -15.32 7.72
N THR A 117 -13.07 -14.06 7.56
CA THR A 117 -12.39 -13.66 6.32
C THR A 117 -11.08 -14.41 6.14
N ASN A 118 -10.32 -14.64 7.22
CA ASN A 118 -9.10 -15.42 7.19
C ASN A 118 -9.36 -16.89 6.83
N ALA A 119 -10.37 -17.51 7.44
CA ALA A 119 -10.76 -18.88 7.13
C ALA A 119 -11.19 -19.07 5.66
N VAL A 120 -11.95 -18.11 5.12
CA VAL A 120 -12.34 -18.12 3.70
C VAL A 120 -11.11 -18.02 2.79
N ALA A 121 -10.17 -17.14 3.11
CA ALA A 121 -8.96 -16.98 2.31
C ALA A 121 -8.14 -18.28 2.27
N HIS A 122 -7.82 -18.86 3.40
CA HIS A 122 -7.07 -20.12 3.48
C HIS A 122 -7.80 -21.31 2.82
N LYS A 123 -9.14 -21.34 2.90
CA LYS A 123 -9.95 -22.37 2.23
C LYS A 123 -9.86 -22.28 0.71
N LEU A 124 -9.84 -21.07 0.15
CA LEU A 124 -9.86 -20.85 -1.30
C LEU A 124 -8.48 -20.81 -1.93
N ASP A 125 -7.49 -20.39 -1.17
CA ASP A 125 -6.10 -20.35 -1.59
C ASP A 125 -5.16 -20.63 -0.41
N PRO A 126 -4.83 -21.90 -0.15
CA PRO A 126 -3.90 -22.27 0.92
C PRO A 126 -2.44 -22.01 0.55
N THR A 127 -2.14 -21.48 -0.62
CA THR A 127 -0.78 -21.30 -1.13
C THR A 127 -0.20 -19.93 -0.81
N ARG A 128 -1.04 -18.96 -0.47
CA ARG A 128 -0.64 -17.57 -0.17
C ARG A 128 -1.01 -17.18 1.25
N PRO A 129 -0.13 -16.43 1.92
CA PRO A 129 -0.41 -15.90 3.24
C PRO A 129 -1.48 -14.80 3.19
N THR A 130 -2.06 -14.55 4.36
CA THR A 130 -3.01 -13.48 4.61
C THR A 130 -2.37 -12.35 5.40
N GLY A 131 -2.85 -11.13 5.17
CA GLY A 131 -2.49 -9.93 5.91
C GLY A 131 -3.71 -9.05 6.15
N GLY A 132 -3.54 -8.01 6.95
CA GLY A 132 -4.64 -7.09 7.24
C GLY A 132 -4.13 -5.81 7.86
N VAL A 133 -4.43 -4.69 7.23
CA VAL A 133 -3.81 -3.39 7.54
C VAL A 133 -4.41 -2.72 8.76
N ARG A 134 -3.56 -2.42 9.71
CA ARG A 134 -3.88 -1.82 11.01
C ARG A 134 -3.30 -0.42 11.13
N ALA A 135 -4.01 0.46 11.84
CA ALA A 135 -3.51 1.77 12.28
C ALA A 135 -3.28 1.84 13.80
N MET A 136 -3.71 0.83 14.55
CA MET A 136 -3.53 0.76 15.99
C MET A 136 -2.44 -0.23 16.35
N LYS A 137 -1.48 0.20 17.17
CA LYS A 137 -0.46 -0.68 17.74
C LYS A 137 -1.10 -1.72 18.65
N LYS A 138 -0.52 -2.93 18.67
CA LYS A 138 -0.99 -4.07 19.48
C LYS A 138 -2.39 -4.57 19.14
N SER A 139 -2.91 -4.21 17.97
CA SER A 139 -4.10 -4.80 17.37
C SER A 139 -3.90 -6.32 17.19
N HIS A 140 -4.95 -7.10 17.36
CA HIS A 140 -4.87 -8.56 17.36
C HIS A 140 -4.41 -9.09 16.00
N LEU A 141 -3.56 -10.12 16.02
CA LEU A 141 -3.09 -10.81 14.82
C LEU A 141 -3.85 -12.11 14.64
N LEU A 142 -4.63 -12.20 13.59
CA LEU A 142 -5.37 -13.39 13.17
C LEU A 142 -4.84 -13.93 11.83
N GLU A 143 -4.14 -13.08 11.10
CA GLU A 143 -3.56 -13.34 9.79
C GLU A 143 -2.13 -13.92 9.90
N ASP A 144 -1.54 -14.30 8.77
CA ASP A 144 -0.18 -14.85 8.72
C ASP A 144 0.90 -13.78 8.84
N VAL A 145 0.61 -12.57 8.34
CA VAL A 145 1.53 -11.43 8.30
C VAL A 145 0.93 -10.25 9.05
N TYR A 146 1.65 -9.70 10.02
CA TYR A 146 1.25 -8.46 10.68
C TYR A 146 1.54 -7.27 9.77
N THR A 147 0.52 -6.56 9.32
CA THR A 147 0.66 -5.35 8.50
C THR A 147 0.15 -4.12 9.24
N TYR A 148 0.91 -3.03 9.19
CA TYR A 148 0.67 -1.84 10.00
C TYR A 148 0.99 -0.56 9.23
N ASN A 149 0.09 0.44 9.33
CA ASN A 149 0.33 1.79 8.83
C ASN A 149 1.16 2.55 9.85
N ASP A 150 2.41 2.80 9.51
CA ASP A 150 3.38 3.44 10.38
C ASP A 150 3.54 4.91 9.99
N PHE A 151 2.80 5.77 10.69
CA PHE A 151 2.85 7.22 10.48
C PHE A 151 3.67 7.91 11.58
N LEU A 152 4.82 7.35 11.93
CA LEU A 152 5.75 7.94 12.88
C LEU A 152 6.58 9.04 12.22
N HIS A 153 6.04 10.23 12.14
CA HIS A 153 6.66 11.38 11.49
C HIS A 153 6.40 12.71 12.19
N ASP A 154 6.75 12.83 13.43
CA ASP A 154 6.66 14.11 14.12
C ASP A 154 7.92 14.96 13.87
N GLY A 155 8.10 15.41 12.66
CA GLY A 155 9.00 16.46 12.26
C GLY A 155 10.50 16.13 12.22
N GLU A 156 11.13 15.85 13.32
CA GLU A 156 12.59 15.78 13.41
C GLU A 156 13.19 14.38 13.19
N MET A 157 12.38 13.31 13.35
CA MET A 157 12.83 11.92 13.26
C MET A 157 11.88 11.08 12.41
N PRO A 158 11.73 11.39 11.12
CA PRO A 158 11.00 10.49 10.23
C PRO A 158 11.73 9.15 10.18
N GLY A 159 10.98 8.07 10.34
CA GLY A 159 11.49 6.71 10.37
C GLY A 159 10.33 5.75 10.50
N CYS A 160 10.56 4.64 11.15
CA CYS A 160 9.52 3.68 11.50
C CYS A 160 9.71 3.16 12.93
N ASP A 161 8.62 2.72 13.54
CA ASP A 161 8.68 2.06 14.83
C ASP A 161 9.35 0.68 14.74
N PRO A 162 10.16 0.28 15.71
CA PRO A 162 10.60 -1.10 15.82
C PRO A 162 9.41 -2.05 16.01
N LYS A 163 9.45 -3.22 15.35
CA LYS A 163 8.38 -4.24 15.39
C LYS A 163 7.84 -4.49 16.81
N LYS A 164 8.72 -4.62 17.81
CA LYS A 164 8.36 -4.85 19.23
C LYS A 164 7.48 -3.76 19.85
N LYS A 165 7.48 -2.55 19.30
CA LYS A 165 6.58 -1.46 19.74
C LYS A 165 5.20 -1.57 19.10
N VAL A 166 5.11 -2.19 17.93
CA VAL A 166 3.89 -2.28 17.13
C VAL A 166 3.10 -3.54 17.47
N THR A 167 3.76 -4.68 17.57
CA THR A 167 3.12 -5.96 17.89
C THR A 167 3.87 -6.71 18.99
N SER A 168 3.15 -7.53 19.74
CA SER A 168 3.73 -8.48 20.69
C SER A 168 4.18 -9.79 20.03
N ASP A 169 3.70 -10.06 18.81
CA ASP A 169 4.09 -11.26 18.05
C ASP A 169 5.42 -10.99 17.34
N MET A 170 6.48 -11.61 17.83
CA MET A 170 7.81 -11.47 17.25
C MET A 170 8.14 -12.59 16.25
N GLU A 171 7.33 -13.63 16.15
CA GLU A 171 7.57 -14.79 15.27
C GLU A 171 7.01 -14.57 13.86
N LYS A 172 5.80 -14.02 13.77
CA LYS A 172 5.15 -13.75 12.48
C LYS A 172 5.86 -12.63 11.71
N PRO A 173 5.87 -12.68 10.38
CA PRO A 173 6.41 -11.59 9.56
C PRO A 173 5.72 -10.25 9.85
N TYR A 174 6.48 -9.17 9.77
CA TYR A 174 5.98 -7.81 9.93
C TYR A 174 6.24 -6.97 8.68
N LEU A 175 5.24 -6.24 8.23
CA LEU A 175 5.27 -5.42 7.02
C LEU A 175 4.66 -4.05 7.30
N ILE A 176 5.35 -2.98 6.92
CA ILE A 176 4.81 -1.61 6.96
C ILE A 176 3.97 -1.39 5.70
N SER A 177 2.67 -1.21 5.88
CA SER A 177 1.71 -1.09 4.78
C SER A 177 1.51 0.32 4.26
N GLU A 178 1.76 1.33 5.10
CA GLU A 178 1.74 2.74 4.70
C GLU A 178 2.71 3.55 5.57
N TYR A 179 3.28 4.60 4.99
CA TYR A 179 4.04 5.66 5.68
C TYR A 179 4.05 6.94 4.85
N ASN A 180 4.36 8.08 5.44
CA ASN A 180 4.35 9.42 4.81
C ASN A 180 2.96 9.90 4.38
N GLY A 181 2.78 10.24 3.13
CA GLY A 181 1.50 10.63 2.53
C GLY A 181 0.89 11.89 3.12
N HIS A 182 -0.23 11.71 3.82
CA HIS A 182 -1.01 12.80 4.40
C HIS A 182 -0.28 13.63 5.46
N MET A 183 0.80 13.13 6.01
CA MET A 183 1.57 13.85 7.03
C MET A 183 2.39 15.00 6.45
N TYR A 184 2.75 14.92 5.16
CA TYR A 184 3.50 15.97 4.48
C TYR A 184 3.06 16.14 3.02
N PRO A 185 1.80 16.56 2.77
CA PRO A 185 1.30 16.74 1.41
C PRO A 185 2.19 17.72 0.65
N THR A 186 2.57 17.36 -0.58
CA THR A 186 3.49 18.16 -1.38
C THR A 186 3.05 18.22 -2.83
N LYS A 187 2.86 19.43 -3.33
CA LYS A 187 2.51 19.68 -4.73
C LYS A 187 3.77 19.73 -5.60
N ALA A 188 3.66 19.35 -6.87
CA ALA A 188 4.79 19.40 -7.79
C ALA A 188 5.38 20.82 -7.97
N PHE A 189 4.57 21.86 -7.71
CA PHE A 189 4.94 23.28 -7.82
C PHE A 189 5.18 23.99 -6.48
N ASP A 190 5.24 23.27 -5.36
CA ASP A 190 5.68 23.82 -4.09
C ASP A 190 7.16 24.27 -4.18
N ASN A 191 7.59 25.10 -3.23
CA ASN A 191 8.98 25.54 -3.19
C ASN A 191 9.97 24.37 -3.05
N GLU A 192 11.21 24.61 -3.39
CA GLU A 192 12.24 23.56 -3.38
C GLU A 192 12.47 22.95 -2.00
N GLU A 193 12.45 23.76 -0.95
CA GLU A 193 12.61 23.29 0.42
C GLU A 193 11.54 22.23 0.78
N ARG A 194 10.27 22.52 0.50
CA ARG A 194 9.18 21.58 0.76
C ARG A 194 9.30 20.31 -0.07
N ARG A 195 9.65 20.42 -1.35
CA ARG A 195 9.83 19.27 -2.23
C ARG A 195 11.02 18.39 -1.81
N SER A 196 12.10 19.02 -1.36
CA SER A 196 13.30 18.33 -0.84
C SER A 196 12.99 17.61 0.47
N GLU A 197 12.30 18.29 1.40
CA GLU A 197 11.88 17.68 2.67
C GLU A 197 10.95 16.48 2.42
N HIS A 198 10.02 16.57 1.47
CA HIS A 198 9.17 15.45 1.07
C HIS A 198 10.00 14.23 0.63
N ALA A 199 11.03 14.45 -0.18
CA ALA A 199 11.92 13.38 -0.63
C ALA A 199 12.73 12.79 0.55
N ILE A 200 13.31 13.65 1.40
CA ILE A 200 14.07 13.23 2.59
C ILE A 200 13.22 12.37 3.53
N ARG A 201 11.95 12.71 3.73
CA ARG A 201 11.04 11.91 4.57
C ARG A 201 10.85 10.49 4.05
N HIS A 202 10.76 10.31 2.73
CA HIS A 202 10.71 8.98 2.12
C HIS A 202 12.04 8.23 2.30
N ALA A 203 13.18 8.88 2.08
CA ALA A 203 14.50 8.29 2.28
C ALA A 203 14.70 7.81 3.73
N ASN A 204 14.36 8.66 4.70
CA ASN A 204 14.53 8.33 6.12
C ASN A 204 13.72 7.10 6.56
N VAL A 205 12.50 6.90 6.02
CA VAL A 205 11.74 5.68 6.31
C VAL A 205 12.37 4.47 5.66
N LEU A 206 12.81 4.57 4.41
CA LEU A 206 13.48 3.47 3.70
C LEU A 206 14.76 3.05 4.42
N ASP A 207 15.59 4.00 4.86
CA ASP A 207 16.79 3.74 5.66
C ASP A 207 16.45 3.07 6.99
N ALA A 208 15.43 3.57 7.69
CA ALA A 208 14.99 2.99 8.96
C ALA A 208 14.49 1.55 8.80
N VAL A 209 13.78 1.26 7.71
CA VAL A 209 13.33 -0.10 7.37
C VAL A 209 14.51 -0.99 7.03
N ALA A 210 15.46 -0.49 6.23
CA ALA A 210 16.66 -1.25 5.84
C ALA A 210 17.55 -1.61 7.04
N GLY A 211 17.55 -0.76 8.07
CA GLY A 211 18.29 -0.99 9.32
C GLY A 211 17.62 -1.98 10.30
N GLN A 212 16.41 -2.47 10.01
CA GLN A 212 15.65 -3.36 10.91
C GLN A 212 15.37 -4.72 10.26
N PRO A 213 16.13 -5.78 10.62
CA PRO A 213 16.05 -7.09 9.96
C PRO A 213 14.74 -7.85 10.24
N ASP A 214 13.96 -7.44 11.23
CA ASP A 214 12.66 -8.00 11.58
C ASP A 214 11.48 -7.35 10.83
N ILE A 215 11.77 -6.39 9.93
CA ILE A 215 10.79 -5.80 9.01
C ILE A 215 10.99 -6.40 7.62
N ALA A 216 9.96 -7.10 7.10
CA ALA A 216 10.01 -7.76 5.81
C ALA A 216 10.02 -6.78 4.62
N GLY A 217 9.57 -5.56 4.84
CA GLY A 217 9.55 -4.48 3.85
C GLY A 217 8.48 -3.43 4.12
N SER A 218 8.28 -2.54 3.14
CA SER A 218 7.37 -1.41 3.31
C SER A 218 6.73 -0.95 2.00
N PHE A 219 5.56 -0.28 2.15
CA PHE A 219 4.83 0.37 1.07
C PHE A 219 4.58 1.83 1.43
N GLY A 220 5.17 2.76 0.67
CA GLY A 220 4.96 4.20 0.88
C GLY A 220 3.55 4.64 0.43
N TRP A 221 2.96 5.57 1.12
CA TRP A 221 1.75 6.24 0.70
C TRP A 221 2.12 7.54 -0.02
N CYS A 222 1.87 7.65 -1.34
CA CYS A 222 1.46 6.64 -2.31
C CYS A 222 2.10 6.93 -3.69
N MET A 223 1.74 6.17 -4.72
CA MET A 223 2.33 6.31 -6.05
C MET A 223 2.08 7.68 -6.67
N PHE A 224 0.85 8.19 -6.64
CA PHE A 224 0.47 9.46 -7.27
C PHE A 224 -0.60 10.20 -6.50
N ASP A 225 -0.70 11.51 -6.74
CA ASP A 225 -1.78 12.35 -6.25
C ASP A 225 -3.12 11.90 -6.83
N TYR A 226 -4.19 11.99 -6.06
CA TYR A 226 -5.49 11.48 -6.47
C TYR A 226 -6.65 12.32 -5.94
N ASN A 227 -7.75 12.32 -6.69
CA ASN A 227 -9.00 12.92 -6.25
C ASN A 227 -9.62 12.13 -5.11
N THR A 228 -10.25 12.79 -4.18
CA THR A 228 -10.89 12.19 -3.01
C THR A 228 -12.30 12.75 -2.79
N HIS A 229 -13.09 12.00 -2.00
CA HIS A 229 -14.49 12.35 -1.70
C HIS A 229 -14.66 13.52 -0.73
N LYS A 230 -13.63 13.84 0.04
CA LYS A 230 -13.63 14.96 1.01
C LYS A 230 -12.32 15.74 0.93
N ASP A 231 -12.30 16.92 1.53
CA ASP A 231 -11.08 17.68 1.71
C ASP A 231 -10.20 17.07 2.81
N PHE A 232 -8.94 16.83 2.48
CA PHE A 232 -7.87 16.41 3.40
C PHE A 232 -6.87 17.54 3.64
N GLY A 233 -7.34 18.81 3.63
CA GLY A 233 -6.54 19.99 3.93
C GLY A 233 -5.98 20.73 2.71
N SER A 234 -6.20 20.25 1.50
CA SER A 234 -5.74 20.90 0.26
C SER A 234 -6.66 22.02 -0.24
N GLY A 235 -7.93 21.99 0.16
CA GLY A 235 -8.98 22.93 -0.29
C GLY A 235 -9.60 22.59 -1.64
N ASP A 236 -9.10 21.60 -2.36
CA ASP A 236 -9.52 21.23 -3.72
C ASP A 236 -9.89 19.75 -3.90
N ARG A 237 -9.98 18.99 -2.79
CA ARG A 237 -10.26 17.56 -2.77
C ARG A 237 -9.27 16.73 -3.57
N ILE A 238 -8.00 17.15 -3.59
CA ILE A 238 -6.89 16.37 -4.10
C ILE A 238 -5.97 15.98 -2.95
N CYS A 239 -5.68 14.71 -2.82
CA CYS A 239 -4.64 14.22 -1.93
C CYS A 239 -3.29 14.35 -2.64
N TYR A 240 -2.49 15.35 -2.24
CA TYR A 240 -1.13 15.57 -2.75
C TYR A 240 -0.12 14.67 -2.01
N HIS A 241 -0.46 13.40 -1.88
CA HIS A 241 0.28 12.41 -1.12
C HIS A 241 1.25 11.60 -1.96
N GLY A 242 1.17 11.72 -3.28
CA GLY A 242 1.92 10.92 -4.23
C GLY A 242 3.39 11.31 -4.33
N VAL A 243 4.23 10.34 -4.68
CA VAL A 243 5.59 10.59 -5.17
C VAL A 243 5.58 11.06 -6.62
N MET A 244 4.46 10.91 -7.31
CA MET A 244 4.15 11.47 -8.62
C MET A 244 2.92 12.37 -8.51
N ASP A 245 2.73 13.29 -9.48
CA ASP A 245 1.48 13.99 -9.61
C ASP A 245 0.36 13.08 -10.17
N MET A 246 -0.87 13.61 -10.27
CA MET A 246 -2.01 12.82 -10.76
C MET A 246 -1.90 12.42 -12.25
N PHE A 247 -1.01 13.06 -13.00
CA PHE A 247 -0.70 12.75 -14.40
C PHE A 247 0.52 11.83 -14.55
N ARG A 248 1.09 11.34 -13.43
CA ARG A 248 2.28 10.49 -13.32
C ARG A 248 3.60 11.21 -13.63
N ASN A 249 3.64 12.54 -13.60
CA ASN A 249 4.92 13.23 -13.61
C ASN A 249 5.63 13.05 -12.26
N PRO A 250 6.93 12.70 -12.24
CA PRO A 250 7.64 12.43 -10.99
C PRO A 250 7.86 13.72 -10.19
N LYS A 251 7.69 13.63 -8.87
CA LYS A 251 8.18 14.60 -7.90
C LYS A 251 9.59 14.18 -7.43
N LEU A 252 10.29 15.01 -6.67
CA LEU A 252 11.63 14.65 -6.15
C LEU A 252 11.63 13.32 -5.37
N ALA A 253 10.58 13.04 -4.60
CA ALA A 253 10.46 11.80 -3.85
C ALA A 253 10.46 10.53 -4.73
N ALA A 254 10.06 10.63 -6.00
CA ALA A 254 10.14 9.51 -6.94
C ALA A 254 11.59 9.05 -7.18
N SER A 255 12.52 10.00 -7.21
CA SER A 255 13.95 9.72 -7.41
C SER A 255 14.56 8.92 -6.26
N ILE A 256 14.05 9.07 -5.04
CA ILE A 256 14.50 8.29 -3.89
C ILE A 256 14.29 6.79 -4.15
N TYR A 257 13.08 6.41 -4.59
CA TYR A 257 12.79 5.01 -4.91
C TYR A 257 13.63 4.48 -6.07
N ALA A 258 13.85 5.31 -7.10
CA ALA A 258 14.70 4.93 -8.23
C ALA A 258 16.17 4.71 -7.82
N CYS A 259 16.69 5.47 -6.84
CA CYS A 259 18.05 5.32 -6.32
C CYS A 259 18.23 4.08 -5.43
N GLU A 260 17.16 3.59 -4.78
CA GLU A 260 17.18 2.44 -3.86
C GLU A 260 17.18 1.08 -4.58
N GLN A 261 17.35 1.04 -5.89
CA GLN A 261 17.41 -0.21 -6.64
C GLN A 261 18.70 -0.99 -6.35
N GLU A 262 18.58 -2.32 -6.19
CA GLU A 262 19.71 -3.20 -5.93
C GLU A 262 20.73 -3.27 -7.09
N GLN A 263 20.35 -2.85 -8.27
CA GLN A 263 21.17 -2.85 -9.50
C GLN A 263 21.08 -1.51 -10.21
N THR A 264 21.42 -0.43 -9.53
CA THR A 264 21.57 0.86 -10.21
C THR A 264 22.87 0.81 -11.01
N PRO A 265 22.84 0.97 -12.35
CA PRO A 265 24.08 1.14 -13.08
C PRO A 265 24.80 2.37 -12.53
N VAL A 266 26.03 2.21 -12.10
CA VAL A 266 26.90 3.34 -11.79
C VAL A 266 27.19 4.02 -13.14
N LEU A 267 26.63 5.22 -13.33
CA LEU A 267 26.93 6.07 -14.46
C LEU A 267 28.31 6.70 -14.29
#